data_7f291b7c06e1b158c574b3ef63e4b5c3
#
_entry.id   7f291b7c06e1b158c574b3ef63e4b5c3
#
_cell.length_a   1.000
_cell.length_b   1.000
_cell.length_c   1.000
_cell.angle_alpha   90.00
_cell.angle_beta   90.00
_cell.angle_gamma   90.00
#
_symmetry.space_group_name_H-M   'P 1'
#
loop_
_entity.id
_entity.type
_entity.pdbx_description
1 polymer ?
#
loop_
_entity_poly.entity_id
_entity_poly.type
_entity_poly.pdbx_seq_one_letter_code
_entity_poly.pdbx_strand_id
1 'polypeptide(L)'
;MKKYDIVVLGGGPGGYVAAIRAAQLGKKTAIIENDKLGGICLNWGCIPTKALLKNAEVLHYVKNSKQFGINIPTFSVNFNETIKRSRDVSQRLSKGVEFLMKKNNIDHIQGWGSFKSPNELEVLKGKKKDLIEADKIVIATGARPRILENMKPDGKQIITSKDAMVLKKVPKEIIIIGAGAIGAEFAYFFNEFGTEVHLIEMQNNILPVEDEEISKEVEKSFIKAGIKIYKNA
;
A
#
# COMPACT_ATOMS: atom_id res chain seq x y z
N MET A 1 -29.39 16.72 -10.99
CA MET A 1 -28.74 15.75 -10.07
C MET A 1 -28.70 14.40 -10.74
N LYS A 2 -27.54 13.68 -10.72
CA LYS A 2 -27.45 12.33 -11.25
C LYS A 2 -27.98 11.34 -10.21
N LYS A 3 -28.74 10.34 -10.66
CA LYS A 3 -29.29 9.29 -9.79
C LYS A 3 -28.73 7.91 -10.16
N TYR A 4 -28.39 7.12 -9.13
CA TYR A 4 -27.84 5.78 -9.22
C TYR A 4 -28.57 4.81 -8.27
N ASP A 5 -28.61 3.53 -8.61
CA ASP A 5 -29.06 2.50 -7.68
C ASP A 5 -28.06 2.32 -6.55
N ILE A 6 -26.75 2.32 -6.90
CA ILE A 6 -25.66 2.14 -5.94
C ILE A 6 -24.54 3.14 -6.22
N VAL A 7 -24.12 3.85 -5.18
CA VAL A 7 -22.90 4.64 -5.19
C VAL A 7 -21.89 4.04 -4.20
N VAL A 8 -20.66 3.82 -4.66
CA VAL A 8 -19.57 3.36 -3.81
C VAL A 8 -18.64 4.53 -3.51
N LEU A 9 -18.44 4.82 -2.22
CA LEU A 9 -17.56 5.88 -1.74
C LEU A 9 -16.20 5.28 -1.38
N GLY A 10 -15.20 5.52 -2.24
CA GLY A 10 -13.84 4.99 -2.16
C GLY A 10 -13.56 3.94 -3.23
N GLY A 11 -12.45 4.11 -3.96
CA GLY A 11 -12.02 3.29 -5.10
C GLY A 11 -10.98 2.22 -4.77
N GLY A 12 -10.79 1.87 -3.49
CA GLY A 12 -9.91 0.81 -3.04
C GLY A 12 -10.47 -0.59 -3.28
N PRO A 13 -9.77 -1.68 -2.85
CA PRO A 13 -10.19 -3.06 -3.10
C PRO A 13 -11.62 -3.38 -2.68
N GLY A 14 -12.06 -2.91 -1.53
CA GLY A 14 -13.45 -3.07 -1.09
C GLY A 14 -14.44 -2.34 -2.02
N GLY A 15 -14.06 -1.15 -2.49
CA GLY A 15 -14.93 -0.30 -3.31
C GLY A 15 -15.04 -0.76 -4.75
N TYR A 16 -13.92 -0.92 -5.47
CA TYR A 16 -14.00 -1.29 -6.89
C TYR A 16 -14.58 -2.70 -7.10
N VAL A 17 -14.35 -3.62 -6.17
CA VAL A 17 -14.94 -4.97 -6.23
C VAL A 17 -16.45 -4.89 -6.03
N ALA A 18 -16.91 -4.12 -5.03
CA ALA A 18 -18.35 -3.92 -4.79
C ALA A 18 -19.04 -3.24 -5.98
N ALA A 19 -18.42 -2.20 -6.56
CA ALA A 19 -18.96 -1.50 -7.72
C ALA A 19 -19.08 -2.41 -8.95
N ILE A 20 -18.04 -3.21 -9.25
CA ILE A 20 -18.08 -4.19 -10.35
C ILE A 20 -19.20 -5.20 -10.12
N ARG A 21 -19.33 -5.74 -8.91
CA ARG A 21 -20.34 -6.73 -8.61
C ARG A 21 -21.75 -6.14 -8.70
N ALA A 22 -21.97 -4.92 -8.22
CA ALA A 22 -23.25 -4.22 -8.35
C ALA A 22 -23.65 -4.04 -9.82
N ALA A 23 -22.71 -3.58 -10.66
CA ALA A 23 -22.95 -3.39 -12.09
C ALA A 23 -23.25 -4.72 -12.81
N GLN A 24 -22.53 -5.81 -12.47
CA GLN A 24 -22.81 -7.15 -13.00
C GLN A 24 -24.21 -7.68 -12.62
N LEU A 25 -24.76 -7.21 -11.52
CA LEU A 25 -26.14 -7.49 -11.08
C LEU A 25 -27.18 -6.53 -11.69
N GLY A 26 -26.80 -5.79 -12.73
CA GLY A 26 -27.70 -4.90 -13.48
C GLY A 26 -27.99 -3.57 -12.77
N LYS A 27 -27.24 -3.20 -11.72
CA LYS A 27 -27.44 -1.93 -11.01
C LYS A 27 -26.71 -0.80 -11.72
N LYS A 28 -27.39 0.35 -11.86
CA LYS A 28 -26.78 1.60 -12.31
C LYS A 28 -25.83 2.09 -11.20
N THR A 29 -24.52 1.97 -11.43
CA THR A 29 -23.51 2.10 -10.39
C THR A 29 -22.55 3.26 -10.69
N ALA A 30 -22.18 4.01 -9.64
CA ALA A 30 -21.06 4.94 -9.66
C ALA A 30 -20.06 4.64 -8.54
N ILE A 31 -18.81 5.02 -8.75
CA ILE A 31 -17.74 4.99 -7.75
C ILE A 31 -17.13 6.38 -7.62
N ILE A 32 -17.00 6.88 -6.40
CA ILE A 32 -16.39 8.17 -6.08
C ILE A 32 -15.01 7.91 -5.49
N GLU A 33 -13.96 8.49 -6.10
CA GLU A 33 -12.58 8.38 -5.62
C GLU A 33 -11.86 9.74 -5.79
N ASN A 34 -11.14 10.16 -4.77
CA ASN A 34 -10.45 11.45 -4.78
C ASN A 34 -9.01 11.39 -5.30
N ASP A 35 -8.37 10.22 -5.30
CA ASP A 35 -7.00 10.02 -5.79
C ASP A 35 -7.03 9.07 -7.02
N LYS A 36 -6.64 7.83 -6.84
CA LYS A 36 -6.53 6.83 -7.92
C LYS A 36 -7.34 5.59 -7.59
N LEU A 37 -8.01 5.06 -8.59
CA LEU A 37 -8.63 3.74 -8.50
C LEU A 37 -7.59 2.67 -8.09
N GLY A 38 -8.05 1.68 -7.32
CA GLY A 38 -7.19 0.70 -6.68
C GLY A 38 -6.80 1.06 -5.23
N GLY A 39 -7.04 2.33 -4.82
CA GLY A 39 -6.81 2.81 -3.45
C GLY A 39 -5.37 2.62 -2.98
N ILE A 40 -5.19 2.55 -1.65
CA ILE A 40 -3.87 2.37 -1.04
C ILE A 40 -3.23 1.05 -1.48
N CYS A 41 -3.96 -0.05 -1.51
CA CYS A 41 -3.39 -1.36 -1.82
C CYS A 41 -2.65 -1.38 -3.16
N LEU A 42 -3.26 -0.89 -4.25
CA LEU A 42 -2.66 -0.91 -5.57
C LEU A 42 -1.60 0.20 -5.75
N ASN A 43 -1.80 1.35 -5.12
CA ASN A 43 -0.98 2.52 -5.39
C ASN A 43 0.15 2.74 -4.36
N TRP A 44 -0.10 2.46 -3.08
CA TRP A 44 0.77 2.84 -1.97
C TRP A 44 0.85 1.79 -0.85
N GLY A 45 0.54 0.53 -1.15
CA GLY A 45 0.50 -0.55 -0.15
C GLY A 45 0.90 -1.90 -0.74
N CYS A 46 -0.04 -2.84 -0.75
CA CYS A 46 0.18 -4.25 -1.05
C CYS A 46 1.00 -4.48 -2.33
N ILE A 47 0.55 -3.93 -3.44
CA ILE A 47 1.11 -4.23 -4.76
C ILE A 47 2.53 -3.68 -4.93
N PRO A 48 2.80 -2.37 -4.74
CA PRO A 48 4.16 -1.88 -4.86
C PRO A 48 5.11 -2.49 -3.83
N THR A 49 4.66 -2.75 -2.60
CA THR A 49 5.48 -3.40 -1.58
C THR A 49 5.86 -4.81 -2.00
N LYS A 50 4.91 -5.66 -2.45
CA LYS A 50 5.23 -7.01 -2.94
C LYS A 50 6.16 -6.99 -4.16
N ALA A 51 6.05 -5.97 -5.01
CA ALA A 51 7.02 -5.79 -6.10
C ALA A 51 8.42 -5.44 -5.59
N LEU A 52 8.55 -4.64 -4.51
CA LEU A 52 9.83 -4.36 -3.85
C LEU A 52 10.39 -5.60 -3.15
N LEU A 53 9.56 -6.33 -2.40
CA LEU A 53 9.96 -7.58 -1.74
C LEU A 53 10.45 -8.62 -2.74
N LYS A 54 9.81 -8.74 -3.91
CA LYS A 54 10.29 -9.65 -4.96
C LYS A 54 11.68 -9.25 -5.49
N ASN A 55 11.98 -7.95 -5.58
CA ASN A 55 13.31 -7.50 -5.93
C ASN A 55 14.34 -7.82 -4.82
N ALA A 56 13.96 -7.66 -3.56
CA ALA A 56 14.81 -8.05 -2.41
C ALA A 56 15.08 -9.57 -2.41
N GLU A 57 14.06 -10.38 -2.65
CA GLU A 57 14.18 -11.84 -2.77
C GLU A 57 15.14 -12.24 -3.89
N VAL A 58 15.01 -11.63 -5.08
CA VAL A 58 15.93 -11.87 -6.20
C VAL A 58 17.36 -11.48 -5.81
N LEU A 59 17.55 -10.34 -5.15
CA LEU A 59 18.85 -9.90 -4.66
C LEU A 59 19.42 -10.87 -3.64
N HIS A 60 18.59 -11.39 -2.74
CA HIS A 60 18.97 -12.42 -1.78
C HIS A 60 19.50 -13.68 -2.47
N TYR A 61 18.80 -14.19 -3.50
CA TYR A 61 19.26 -15.34 -4.27
C TYR A 61 20.56 -15.07 -5.02
N VAL A 62 20.73 -13.88 -5.59
CA VAL A 62 21.98 -13.49 -6.27
C VAL A 62 23.16 -13.48 -5.29
N LYS A 63 22.98 -12.88 -4.11
CA LYS A 63 24.01 -12.85 -3.04
C LYS A 63 24.38 -14.25 -2.55
N ASN A 64 23.40 -15.15 -2.48
CA ASN A 64 23.55 -16.51 -1.95
C ASN A 64 23.60 -17.58 -3.05
N SER A 65 23.87 -17.21 -4.29
CA SER A 65 23.77 -18.07 -5.48
C SER A 65 24.62 -19.33 -5.39
N LYS A 66 25.75 -19.29 -4.68
CA LYS A 66 26.64 -20.46 -4.46
C LYS A 66 25.93 -21.63 -3.75
N GLN A 67 24.94 -21.35 -2.88
CA GLN A 67 24.15 -22.40 -2.20
C GLN A 67 23.30 -23.21 -3.20
N PHE A 68 23.06 -22.65 -4.38
CA PHE A 68 22.31 -23.28 -5.47
C PHE A 68 23.23 -23.82 -6.58
N GLY A 69 24.56 -23.88 -6.33
CA GLY A 69 25.50 -24.29 -7.34
C GLY A 69 25.75 -23.29 -8.47
N ILE A 70 25.26 -22.04 -8.32
CA ILE A 70 25.39 -20.98 -9.32
C ILE A 70 26.50 -20.03 -8.89
N ASN A 71 27.52 -19.86 -9.75
CA ASN A 71 28.61 -18.92 -9.49
C ASN A 71 28.34 -17.59 -10.20
N ILE A 72 28.14 -16.51 -9.42
CA ILE A 72 27.99 -15.14 -9.92
C ILE A 72 29.20 -14.35 -9.40
N PRO A 73 30.24 -14.13 -10.20
CA PRO A 73 31.47 -13.50 -9.73
C PRO A 73 31.30 -12.02 -9.41
N THR A 74 30.44 -11.31 -10.16
CA THR A 74 30.16 -9.89 -9.96
C THR A 74 28.73 -9.56 -10.35
N PHE A 75 28.11 -8.63 -9.64
CA PHE A 75 26.82 -8.04 -9.99
C PHE A 75 26.73 -6.60 -9.50
N SER A 76 25.84 -5.82 -10.07
CA SER A 76 25.50 -4.49 -9.62
C SER A 76 24.01 -4.34 -9.38
N VAL A 77 23.64 -3.45 -8.48
CA VAL A 77 22.24 -3.18 -8.12
C VAL A 77 21.90 -1.74 -8.48
N ASN A 78 20.85 -1.57 -9.27
CA ASN A 78 20.28 -0.25 -9.54
C ASN A 78 19.00 -0.06 -8.72
N PHE A 79 19.10 0.63 -7.60
CA PHE A 79 17.98 0.87 -6.70
C PHE A 79 16.85 1.68 -7.37
N ASN A 80 17.19 2.65 -8.23
CA ASN A 80 16.17 3.45 -8.92
C ASN A 80 15.32 2.59 -9.87
N GLU A 81 15.91 1.62 -10.55
CA GLU A 81 15.16 0.67 -11.39
C GLU A 81 14.27 -0.26 -10.54
N THR A 82 14.71 -0.65 -9.35
CA THR A 82 13.89 -1.38 -8.37
C THR A 82 12.64 -0.59 -8.00
N ILE A 83 12.82 0.69 -7.64
CA ILE A 83 11.70 1.58 -7.31
C ILE A 83 10.80 1.77 -8.53
N LYS A 84 11.37 2.09 -9.70
CA LYS A 84 10.62 2.28 -10.94
C LYS A 84 9.76 1.05 -11.27
N ARG A 85 10.34 -0.17 -11.22
CA ARG A 85 9.59 -1.41 -11.44
C ARG A 85 8.38 -1.53 -10.52
N SER A 86 8.51 -1.21 -9.24
CA SER A 86 7.38 -1.26 -8.30
C SER A 86 6.26 -0.28 -8.69
N ARG A 87 6.62 0.92 -9.16
CA ARG A 87 5.67 1.94 -9.62
C ARG A 87 5.00 1.54 -10.94
N ASP A 88 5.74 0.93 -11.87
CA ASP A 88 5.21 0.45 -13.14
C ASP A 88 4.18 -0.67 -12.92
N VAL A 89 4.45 -1.61 -12.00
CA VAL A 89 3.49 -2.67 -11.61
C VAL A 89 2.22 -2.04 -11.01
N SER A 90 2.37 -1.12 -10.07
CA SER A 90 1.27 -0.38 -9.46
C SER A 90 0.40 0.32 -10.51
N GLN A 91 1.02 1.09 -11.41
CA GLN A 91 0.32 1.84 -12.45
C GLN A 91 -0.43 0.92 -13.41
N ARG A 92 0.18 -0.20 -13.81
CA ARG A 92 -0.47 -1.19 -14.69
C ARG A 92 -1.75 -1.74 -14.08
N LEU A 93 -1.72 -2.11 -12.80
CA LEU A 93 -2.90 -2.66 -12.12
C LEU A 93 -3.97 -1.60 -11.87
N SER A 94 -3.60 -0.38 -11.51
CA SER A 94 -4.56 0.74 -11.39
C SER A 94 -5.28 1.02 -12.71
N LYS A 95 -4.56 1.05 -13.84
CA LYS A 95 -5.16 1.15 -15.18
C LYS A 95 -6.08 -0.03 -15.50
N GLY A 96 -5.75 -1.23 -15.01
CA GLY A 96 -6.63 -2.39 -15.11
C GLY A 96 -7.96 -2.18 -14.40
N VAL A 97 -7.96 -1.59 -13.22
CA VAL A 97 -9.20 -1.23 -12.50
C VAL A 97 -9.99 -0.16 -13.27
N GLU A 98 -9.33 0.87 -13.80
CA GLU A 98 -9.99 1.88 -14.66
C GLU A 98 -10.68 1.23 -15.88
N PHE A 99 -10.00 0.28 -16.53
CA PHE A 99 -10.58 -0.50 -17.64
C PHE A 99 -11.81 -1.29 -17.18
N LEU A 100 -11.75 -1.92 -16.00
CA LEU A 100 -12.90 -2.69 -15.47
C LEU A 100 -14.10 -1.78 -15.14
N MET A 101 -13.87 -0.54 -14.67
CA MET A 101 -14.95 0.43 -14.50
C MET A 101 -15.65 0.69 -15.83
N LYS A 102 -14.89 0.99 -16.89
CA LYS A 102 -15.42 1.24 -18.25
C LYS A 102 -16.13 0.02 -18.82
N LYS A 103 -15.52 -1.18 -18.70
CA LYS A 103 -16.08 -2.44 -19.21
C LYS A 103 -17.45 -2.76 -18.59
N ASN A 104 -17.64 -2.40 -17.31
CA ASN A 104 -18.89 -2.66 -16.59
C ASN A 104 -19.83 -1.44 -16.58
N ASN A 105 -19.60 -0.40 -17.39
CA ASN A 105 -20.40 0.82 -17.45
C ASN A 105 -20.60 1.50 -16.07
N ILE A 106 -19.55 1.52 -15.25
CA ILE A 106 -19.54 2.16 -13.94
C ILE A 106 -19.03 3.60 -14.12
N ASP A 107 -19.81 4.58 -13.67
CA ASP A 107 -19.39 5.99 -13.67
C ASP A 107 -18.30 6.19 -12.60
N HIS A 108 -17.07 6.48 -13.03
CA HIS A 108 -16.01 6.92 -12.12
C HIS A 108 -16.09 8.44 -11.94
N ILE A 109 -16.42 8.86 -10.75
CA ILE A 109 -16.54 10.27 -10.36
C ILE A 109 -15.34 10.64 -9.49
N GLN A 110 -14.44 11.41 -10.06
CA GLN A 110 -13.26 11.86 -9.33
C GLN A 110 -13.61 13.04 -8.43
N GLY A 111 -13.33 12.91 -7.14
CA GLY A 111 -13.52 13.96 -6.15
C GLY A 111 -13.70 13.41 -4.73
N TRP A 112 -13.77 14.31 -3.80
CA TRP A 112 -14.03 14.02 -2.39
C TRP A 112 -15.54 13.95 -2.14
N GLY A 113 -16.06 12.77 -1.80
CA GLY A 113 -17.48 12.58 -1.49
C GLY A 113 -17.78 12.78 0.00
N SER A 114 -18.85 13.47 0.29
CA SER A 114 -19.39 13.66 1.65
C SER A 114 -20.91 13.56 1.66
N PHE A 115 -21.48 13.02 2.74
CA PHE A 115 -22.91 12.93 2.91
C PHE A 115 -23.56 14.31 3.12
N LYS A 116 -24.67 14.56 2.43
CA LYS A 116 -25.59 15.65 2.69
C LYS A 116 -26.86 15.14 3.38
N SER A 117 -27.29 13.94 3.00
CA SER A 117 -28.40 13.22 3.61
C SER A 117 -28.13 11.72 3.47
N PRO A 118 -28.96 10.82 4.03
CA PRO A 118 -28.77 9.37 3.90
C PRO A 118 -28.65 8.87 2.44
N ASN A 119 -29.25 9.58 1.48
CA ASN A 119 -29.30 9.19 0.08
C ASN A 119 -28.61 10.19 -0.86
N GLU A 120 -28.01 11.26 -0.34
CA GLU A 120 -27.37 12.29 -1.13
C GLU A 120 -25.89 12.47 -0.75
N LEU A 121 -25.05 12.53 -1.77
CA LEU A 121 -23.63 12.83 -1.65
C LEU A 121 -23.28 14.13 -2.39
N GLU A 122 -22.51 14.99 -1.74
CA GLU A 122 -21.78 16.08 -2.39
C GLU A 122 -20.41 15.59 -2.78
N VAL A 123 -20.04 15.78 -4.04
CA VAL A 123 -18.68 15.46 -4.54
C VAL A 123 -17.97 16.77 -4.84
N LEU A 124 -16.85 16.98 -4.15
CA LEU A 124 -16.00 18.16 -4.31
C LEU A 124 -14.78 17.82 -5.17
N LYS A 125 -14.63 18.52 -6.31
CA LYS A 125 -13.44 18.46 -7.17
C LYS A 125 -12.89 19.86 -7.40
N GLY A 126 -11.86 20.22 -6.67
CA GLY A 126 -11.37 21.60 -6.62
C GLY A 126 -12.45 22.53 -6.07
N LYS A 127 -12.90 23.51 -6.88
CA LYS A 127 -14.00 24.42 -6.52
C LYS A 127 -15.39 23.92 -6.96
N LYS A 128 -15.42 22.87 -7.80
CA LYS A 128 -16.67 22.34 -8.36
C LYS A 128 -17.34 21.40 -7.34
N LYS A 129 -18.64 21.58 -7.16
CA LYS A 129 -19.52 20.75 -6.32
C LYS A 129 -20.58 20.11 -7.20
N ASP A 130 -20.66 18.80 -7.15
CA ASP A 130 -21.71 18.02 -7.83
C ASP A 130 -22.54 17.28 -6.75
N LEU A 131 -23.87 17.30 -6.90
CA LEU A 131 -24.78 16.52 -6.05
C LEU A 131 -25.19 15.23 -6.76
N ILE A 132 -25.18 14.14 -6.02
CA ILE A 132 -25.47 12.78 -6.50
C ILE A 132 -26.48 12.15 -5.55
N GLU A 133 -27.54 11.57 -6.11
CA GLU A 133 -28.53 10.77 -5.39
C GLU A 133 -28.26 9.28 -5.59
N ALA A 134 -28.40 8.48 -4.54
CA ALA A 134 -28.27 7.03 -4.58
C ALA A 134 -29.30 6.34 -3.70
N ASP A 135 -29.89 5.25 -4.20
CA ASP A 135 -30.81 4.44 -3.40
C ASP A 135 -30.03 3.70 -2.27
N LYS A 136 -28.79 3.29 -2.55
CA LYS A 136 -27.88 2.67 -1.59
C LYS A 136 -26.46 3.23 -1.74
N ILE A 137 -25.77 3.39 -0.61
CA ILE A 137 -24.39 3.88 -0.58
C ILE A 137 -23.52 2.85 0.15
N VAL A 138 -22.41 2.43 -0.49
CA VAL A 138 -21.39 1.57 0.10
C VAL A 138 -20.23 2.45 0.55
N ILE A 139 -19.91 2.46 1.83
CA ILE A 139 -18.79 3.19 2.40
C ILE A 139 -17.56 2.29 2.39
N ALA A 140 -16.58 2.61 1.54
CA ALA A 140 -15.34 1.86 1.36
C ALA A 140 -14.12 2.81 1.35
N THR A 141 -14.10 3.78 2.25
CA THR A 141 -13.17 4.92 2.27
C THR A 141 -11.74 4.57 2.70
N GLY A 142 -11.51 3.32 3.13
CA GLY A 142 -10.19 2.82 3.51
C GLY A 142 -9.64 3.39 4.81
N ALA A 143 -8.32 3.38 4.94
CA ALA A 143 -7.60 3.82 6.13
C ALA A 143 -6.38 4.67 5.76
N ARG A 144 -5.77 5.29 6.76
CA ARG A 144 -4.54 6.07 6.64
C ARG A 144 -3.55 5.65 7.73
N PRO A 145 -2.25 5.85 7.52
CA PRO A 145 -1.27 5.64 8.59
C PRO A 145 -1.62 6.44 9.84
N ARG A 146 -1.48 5.82 11.00
CA ARG A 146 -1.55 6.54 12.28
C ARG A 146 -0.34 7.44 12.40
N ILE A 147 -0.56 8.70 12.68
CA ILE A 147 0.51 9.69 12.90
C ILE A 147 0.62 9.91 14.41
N LEU A 148 1.83 9.77 14.94
CA LEU A 148 2.13 10.10 16.33
C LEU A 148 2.36 11.61 16.45
N GLU A 149 1.76 12.24 17.46
CA GLU A 149 1.78 13.71 17.61
C GLU A 149 3.20 14.27 17.78
N ASN A 150 4.05 13.54 18.46
CA ASN A 150 5.46 13.88 18.73
C ASN A 150 6.42 13.49 17.60
N MET A 151 5.95 12.77 16.57
CA MET A 151 6.76 12.30 15.43
C MET A 151 6.01 12.49 14.11
N LYS A 152 5.59 13.73 13.84
CA LYS A 152 4.88 14.06 12.60
C LYS A 152 5.81 13.93 11.40
N PRO A 153 5.38 13.25 10.32
CA PRO A 153 6.16 13.16 9.08
C PRO A 153 6.47 14.54 8.50
N ASP A 154 7.74 14.79 8.21
CA ASP A 154 8.24 16.00 7.54
C ASP A 154 8.61 15.75 6.07
N GLY A 155 8.50 14.50 5.63
CA GLY A 155 8.85 14.06 4.28
C GLY A 155 10.35 14.05 3.98
N LYS A 156 11.20 14.18 5.00
CA LYS A 156 12.67 14.22 4.91
C LYS A 156 13.33 13.23 5.87
N GLN A 157 13.30 13.51 7.16
CA GLN A 157 13.84 12.64 8.21
C GLN A 157 12.77 11.68 8.74
N ILE A 158 11.57 12.20 8.98
CA ILE A 158 10.44 11.40 9.42
C ILE A 158 9.52 11.21 8.21
N ILE A 159 9.44 9.98 7.75
CA ILE A 159 8.73 9.61 6.53
C ILE A 159 7.69 8.52 6.82
N THR A 160 6.71 8.42 5.96
CA THR A 160 5.73 7.31 5.99
C THR A 160 6.16 6.19 5.05
N SER A 161 5.46 5.04 5.12
CA SER A 161 5.65 3.94 4.16
C SER A 161 5.45 4.38 2.72
N LYS A 162 4.58 5.37 2.46
CA LYS A 162 4.37 5.93 1.12
C LYS A 162 5.65 6.59 0.59
N ASP A 163 6.34 7.36 1.42
CA ASP A 163 7.59 8.04 1.05
C ASP A 163 8.72 7.03 0.90
N ALA A 164 8.76 6.02 1.79
CA ALA A 164 9.75 4.94 1.76
C ALA A 164 9.71 4.14 0.44
N MET A 165 8.52 3.98 -0.18
CA MET A 165 8.35 3.30 -1.47
C MET A 165 8.96 4.05 -2.67
N VAL A 166 9.35 5.31 -2.51
CA VAL A 166 9.84 6.17 -3.59
C VAL A 166 11.14 6.87 -3.27
N LEU A 167 11.88 6.35 -2.29
CA LEU A 167 13.22 6.86 -1.99
C LEU A 167 14.13 6.77 -3.21
N LYS A 168 14.91 7.82 -3.43
CA LYS A 168 15.83 7.89 -4.58
C LYS A 168 17.17 7.18 -4.35
N LYS A 169 17.50 6.90 -3.08
CA LYS A 169 18.75 6.24 -2.68
C LYS A 169 18.46 5.28 -1.53
N VAL A 170 19.23 4.22 -1.45
CA VAL A 170 19.25 3.32 -0.29
C VAL A 170 19.79 4.11 0.89
N PRO A 171 19.05 4.23 2.01
CA PRO A 171 19.57 4.84 3.23
C PRO A 171 20.69 3.95 3.81
N LYS A 172 21.70 4.57 4.46
CA LYS A 172 22.73 3.81 5.17
C LYS A 172 22.15 3.15 6.43
N GLU A 173 21.26 3.86 7.09
CA GLU A 173 20.59 3.44 8.32
C GLU A 173 19.13 3.88 8.26
N ILE A 174 18.24 3.09 8.85
CA ILE A 174 16.81 3.41 8.96
C ILE A 174 16.26 2.91 10.30
N ILE A 175 15.44 3.74 10.93
CA ILE A 175 14.63 3.37 12.09
C ILE A 175 13.19 3.19 11.60
N ILE A 176 12.62 2.04 11.86
CA ILE A 176 11.24 1.71 11.52
C ILE A 176 10.44 1.58 12.82
N ILE A 177 9.43 2.43 13.00
CA ILE A 177 8.57 2.44 14.18
C ILE A 177 7.27 1.71 13.86
N GLY A 178 7.05 0.63 14.60
CA GLY A 178 5.97 -0.33 14.41
C GLY A 178 6.41 -1.56 13.62
N ALA A 179 6.43 -2.71 14.28
CA ALA A 179 6.80 -3.99 13.67
C ALA A 179 5.58 -4.82 13.24
N GLY A 180 4.48 -4.17 12.86
CA GLY A 180 3.39 -4.82 12.14
C GLY A 180 3.82 -5.20 10.71
N ALA A 181 2.89 -5.76 9.91
CA ALA A 181 3.18 -6.27 8.57
C ALA A 181 3.96 -5.27 7.69
N ILE A 182 3.56 -3.99 7.67
CA ILE A 182 4.23 -2.96 6.86
C ILE A 182 5.67 -2.74 7.32
N GLY A 183 5.89 -2.59 8.64
CA GLY A 183 7.24 -2.37 9.19
C GLY A 183 8.15 -3.57 8.95
N ALA A 184 7.66 -4.77 9.15
CA ALA A 184 8.41 -6.00 8.90
C ALA A 184 8.80 -6.14 7.41
N GLU A 185 7.89 -5.85 6.49
CA GLU A 185 8.16 -5.89 5.06
C GLU A 185 9.23 -4.88 4.64
N PHE A 186 9.17 -3.64 5.14
CA PHE A 186 10.21 -2.64 4.86
C PHE A 186 11.53 -2.97 5.55
N ALA A 187 11.51 -3.54 6.76
CA ALA A 187 12.72 -3.98 7.44
C ALA A 187 13.47 -5.02 6.59
N TYR A 188 12.79 -6.04 6.09
CA TYR A 188 13.36 -7.03 5.19
C TYR A 188 13.89 -6.38 3.89
N PHE A 189 13.06 -5.53 3.24
CA PHE A 189 13.43 -4.88 1.99
C PHE A 189 14.72 -4.08 2.12
N PHE A 190 14.79 -3.15 3.08
CA PHE A 190 15.96 -2.29 3.24
C PHE A 190 17.19 -3.06 3.69
N ASN A 191 17.02 -4.05 4.57
CA ASN A 191 18.13 -4.89 5.02
C ASN A 191 18.78 -5.66 3.84
N GLU A 192 17.98 -6.21 2.94
CA GLU A 192 18.51 -6.88 1.74
C GLU A 192 19.26 -5.94 0.81
N PHE A 193 18.91 -4.65 0.77
CA PHE A 193 19.64 -3.63 0.04
C PHE A 193 20.83 -3.05 0.80
N GLY A 194 21.17 -3.56 1.98
CA GLY A 194 22.37 -3.21 2.75
C GLY A 194 22.20 -2.03 3.70
N THR A 195 20.98 -1.67 4.00
CA THR A 195 20.67 -0.68 5.04
C THR A 195 20.82 -1.29 6.43
N GLU A 196 21.42 -0.59 7.38
CA GLU A 196 21.35 -0.93 8.80
C GLU A 196 19.93 -0.64 9.31
N VAL A 197 19.20 -1.67 9.74
CA VAL A 197 17.79 -1.56 10.09
C VAL A 197 17.56 -1.71 11.59
N HIS A 198 16.89 -0.72 12.19
CA HIS A 198 16.41 -0.72 13.55
C HIS A 198 14.88 -0.78 13.54
N LEU A 199 14.33 -1.91 13.98
CA LEU A 199 12.89 -2.15 14.03
C LEU A 199 12.41 -2.01 15.48
N ILE A 200 11.56 -1.01 15.74
CA ILE A 200 11.07 -0.66 17.08
C ILE A 200 9.59 -1.06 17.17
N GLU A 201 9.22 -1.76 18.26
CA GLU A 201 7.85 -2.17 18.53
C GLU A 201 7.49 -1.92 20.00
N MET A 202 6.32 -1.32 20.24
CA MET A 202 5.83 -1.06 21.58
C MET A 202 5.31 -2.31 22.30
N GLN A 203 4.96 -3.35 21.54
CA GLN A 203 4.48 -4.62 22.05
C GLN A 203 5.66 -5.56 22.38
N ASN A 204 5.36 -6.67 23.04
CA ASN A 204 6.36 -7.70 23.40
C ASN A 204 6.78 -8.62 22.24
N ASN A 205 6.07 -8.58 21.12
CA ASN A 205 6.37 -9.36 19.90
C ASN A 205 6.32 -8.47 18.66
N ILE A 206 7.16 -8.75 17.68
CA ILE A 206 6.94 -8.23 16.31
C ILE A 206 5.70 -8.95 15.74
N LEU A 207 5.08 -8.36 14.71
CA LEU A 207 3.83 -8.90 14.12
C LEU A 207 2.77 -9.22 15.18
N PRO A 208 2.41 -8.27 16.05
CA PRO A 208 1.68 -8.55 17.30
C PRO A 208 0.24 -9.06 17.10
N VAL A 209 -0.28 -9.03 15.86
CA VAL A 209 -1.62 -9.54 15.52
C VAL A 209 -1.60 -10.95 14.91
N GLU A 210 -0.39 -11.48 14.67
CA GLU A 210 -0.18 -12.81 14.11
C GLU A 210 0.00 -13.84 15.22
N ASP A 211 0.03 -15.12 14.84
CA ASP A 211 0.33 -16.20 15.76
C ASP A 211 1.71 -16.02 16.41
N GLU A 212 1.78 -16.30 17.73
CA GLU A 212 2.98 -16.02 18.52
C GLU A 212 4.19 -16.89 18.10
N GLU A 213 3.96 -18.13 17.71
CA GLU A 213 5.04 -19.02 17.24
C GLU A 213 5.58 -18.54 15.91
N ILE A 214 4.71 -18.13 15.00
CA ILE A 214 5.08 -17.54 13.70
C ILE A 214 5.85 -16.24 13.91
N SER A 215 5.38 -15.36 14.79
CA SER A 215 6.04 -14.09 15.11
C SER A 215 7.47 -14.32 15.64
N LYS A 216 7.66 -15.32 16.53
CA LYS A 216 8.99 -15.70 17.04
C LYS A 216 9.91 -16.25 15.94
N GLU A 217 9.40 -17.03 15.01
CA GLU A 217 10.22 -17.54 13.89
C GLU A 217 10.65 -16.42 12.94
N VAL A 218 9.76 -15.46 12.64
CA VAL A 218 10.14 -14.27 11.86
C VAL A 218 11.17 -13.45 12.60
N GLU A 219 11.01 -13.22 13.91
CA GLU A 219 11.97 -12.49 14.74
C GLU A 219 13.37 -13.13 14.70
N LYS A 220 13.47 -14.45 14.90
CA LYS A 220 14.74 -15.18 14.78
C LYS A 220 15.38 -15.00 13.42
N SER A 221 14.57 -15.09 12.35
CA SER A 221 15.05 -14.89 10.98
C SER A 221 15.60 -13.49 10.76
N PHE A 222 14.90 -12.48 11.26
CA PHE A 222 15.32 -11.08 11.15
C PHE A 222 16.61 -10.78 11.92
N ILE A 223 16.73 -11.28 13.15
CA ILE A 223 17.96 -11.16 13.94
C ILE A 223 19.13 -11.84 13.21
N LYS A 224 18.93 -13.05 12.67
CA LYS A 224 19.94 -13.77 11.89
C LYS A 224 20.34 -12.99 10.62
N ALA A 225 19.42 -12.26 10.02
CA ALA A 225 19.69 -11.39 8.87
C ALA A 225 20.38 -10.07 9.24
N GLY A 226 20.54 -9.76 10.54
CA GLY A 226 21.22 -8.55 11.03
C GLY A 226 20.28 -7.38 11.34
N ILE A 227 18.97 -7.56 11.29
CA ILE A 227 17.99 -6.55 11.70
C ILE A 227 18.01 -6.41 13.23
N LYS A 228 18.20 -5.19 13.73
CA LYS A 228 18.16 -4.90 15.16
C LYS A 228 16.73 -4.64 15.60
N ILE A 229 16.24 -5.42 16.57
CA ILE A 229 14.84 -5.36 17.03
C ILE A 229 14.81 -4.87 18.47
N TYR A 230 13.94 -3.88 18.72
CA TYR A 230 13.69 -3.28 20.02
C TYR A 230 12.22 -3.41 20.35
N LYS A 231 11.90 -4.21 21.36
CA LYS A 231 10.52 -4.47 21.80
C LYS A 231 10.25 -3.78 23.13
N ASN A 232 8.96 -3.59 23.46
CA ASN A 232 8.52 -2.88 24.66
C ASN A 232 9.12 -1.45 24.77
N ALA A 233 9.27 -0.73 23.64
CA ALA A 233 9.94 0.56 23.53
C ALA A 233 8.96 1.70 23.18
#